data_33ebd2054265a47da8bf7860f4f8013f
#
_entry.id   33ebd2054265a47da8bf7860f4f8013f
#
_cell.length_a   1.000
_cell.length_b   1.000
_cell.length_c   1.000
_cell.angle_alpha   90.00
_cell.angle_beta   90.00
_cell.angle_gamma   90.00
#
_symmetry.space_group_name_H-M   'P 1'
#
loop_
_entity.id
_entity.type
_entity.pdbx_description
1 polymer ?
#
loop_
_entity_poly.entity_id
_entity_poly.type
_entity_poly.pdbx_seq_one_letter_code
_entity_poly.pdbx_strand_id
1 'polypeptide(L)' 'MIREKSALSEYVIDLTGPEGNAFCLIGHARKLSEVFGLSSEQIIFEMTRGDYNNLIKVFDKHFGDYVILER' A
#
# COMPACT_ATOMS: atom_id res chain seq x y z
N MET A 1 -17.04 3.04 21.19
CA MET A 1 -16.56 2.80 21.17
C MET A 1 -16.14 2.41 20.71
N ILE A 2 -15.95 2.34 20.55
CA ILE A 2 -15.37 2.06 20.25
C ILE A 2 -14.64 1.72 19.68
N ARG A 3 -14.14 1.62 19.43
CA ARG A 3 -13.19 1.32 19.01
C ARG A 3 -12.59 0.96 18.43
N GLU A 4 -12.55 1.01 18.34
CA GLU A 4 -11.85 0.69 17.97
C GLU A 4 -11.11 0.81 17.47
N LYS A 5 -10.84 1.12 17.40
CA LYS A 5 -10.15 1.48 17.11
C LYS A 5 -9.19 1.32 16.81
N SER A 6 -9.09 1.38 17.08
CA SER A 6 -7.71 1.38 17.16
C SER A 6 -6.96 0.33 16.41
N ALA A 7 -7.27 -0.81 16.51
CA ALA A 7 -6.66 -1.87 15.76
C ALA A 7 -6.67 -1.58 14.30
N LEU A 8 -7.65 -0.86 13.90
CA LEU A 8 -7.76 -0.56 12.51
C LEU A 8 -6.72 0.39 12.05
N SER A 9 -6.02 1.01 12.94
CA SER A 9 -5.00 1.93 12.54
C SER A 9 -3.72 1.22 12.10
N GLU A 10 -3.65 -0.09 12.28
CA GLU A 10 -2.40 -0.78 11.97
C GLU A 10 -2.57 -1.72 10.81
N TYR A 11 -2.41 -1.16 9.64
CA TYR A 11 -2.39 -1.94 8.41
C TYR A 11 -0.91 -2.15 8.08
N VAL A 12 -0.41 -3.34 8.36
CA VAL A 12 1.01 -3.65 8.21
C VAL A 12 1.21 -4.64 7.08
N ILE A 13 2.16 -4.36 6.21
CA ILE A 13 2.54 -5.27 5.14
C ILE A 13 4.00 -5.66 5.34
N ASP A 14 4.25 -6.95 5.48
CA ASP A 14 5.59 -7.49 5.67
C ASP A 14 6.23 -7.71 4.30
N LEU A 15 7.18 -6.87 3.95
CA LEU A 15 7.82 -6.92 2.64
C LEU A 15 8.76 -8.11 2.51
N THR A 16 9.11 -8.76 3.62
CA THR A 16 9.96 -9.95 3.55
C THR A 16 9.16 -11.23 3.42
N GLY A 17 7.84 -11.14 3.54
CA GLY A 17 6.97 -12.31 3.42
C GLY A 17 6.31 -12.37 2.05
N PRO A 18 5.34 -13.29 1.90
CA PRO A 18 4.66 -13.46 0.61
C PRO A 18 3.95 -12.20 0.13
N GLU A 19 3.49 -11.36 1.04
CA GLU A 19 2.78 -10.15 0.66
C GLU A 19 3.71 -9.05 0.16
N GLY A 20 5.01 -9.27 0.24
CA GLY A 20 5.97 -8.29 -0.23
C GLY A 20 6.21 -8.29 -1.71
N ASN A 21 5.59 -9.20 -2.48
CA ASN A 21 5.84 -9.21 -3.92
C ASN A 21 5.04 -8.10 -4.61
N ALA A 22 5.49 -7.78 -5.83
CA ALA A 22 4.92 -6.64 -6.56
C ALA A 22 3.43 -6.79 -6.80
N PHE A 23 2.98 -8.00 -7.12
CA PHE A 23 1.57 -8.21 -7.42
C PHE A 23 0.69 -7.97 -6.20
N CYS A 24 1.15 -8.43 -5.04
CA CYS A 24 0.39 -8.20 -3.81
C CYS A 24 0.31 -6.71 -3.48
N LEU A 25 1.42 -5.99 -3.64
CA LEU A 25 1.43 -4.57 -3.36
C LEU A 25 0.54 -3.81 -4.33
N ILE A 26 0.53 -4.19 -5.59
CA ILE A 26 -0.36 -3.58 -6.56
C ILE A 26 -1.83 -3.83 -6.18
N GLY A 27 -2.13 -5.04 -5.72
CA GLY A 27 -3.47 -5.35 -5.24
C GLY A 27 -3.89 -4.51 -4.05
N HIS A 28 -2.98 -4.33 -3.09
CA HIS A 28 -3.25 -3.46 -1.94
C HIS A 28 -3.47 -2.02 -2.40
N ALA A 29 -2.65 -1.54 -3.34
CA ALA A 29 -2.78 -0.17 -3.83
C ALA A 29 -4.14 0.04 -4.50
N ARG A 30 -4.58 -0.93 -5.28
CA ARG A 30 -5.87 -0.83 -5.96
C ARG A 30 -6.99 -0.73 -4.95
N LYS A 31 -6.97 -1.60 -3.94
CA LYS A 31 -8.01 -1.61 -2.93
C LYS A 31 -8.01 -0.32 -2.12
N LEU A 32 -6.83 0.13 -1.69
CA LEU A 32 -6.74 1.35 -0.90
C LEU A 32 -7.15 2.57 -1.70
N SER A 33 -6.81 2.60 -2.99
CA SER A 33 -7.22 3.70 -3.85
C SER A 33 -8.73 3.81 -3.92
N GLU A 34 -9.43 2.69 -4.00
CA GLU A 34 -10.88 2.70 -4.02
C GLU A 34 -11.44 3.22 -2.71
N VAL A 35 -10.85 2.81 -1.59
CA VAL A 35 -11.31 3.25 -0.27
C VAL A 35 -11.15 4.74 -0.11
N PHE A 36 -10.05 5.31 -0.61
CA PHE A 36 -9.77 6.73 -0.41
C PHE A 36 -10.20 7.59 -1.59
N GLY A 37 -10.83 7.00 -2.61
CA GLY A 37 -11.29 7.78 -3.76
C GLY A 37 -10.18 8.26 -4.66
N LEU A 38 -9.07 7.54 -4.72
CA LEU A 38 -7.94 7.91 -5.56
C LEU A 38 -7.98 7.13 -6.86
N SER A 39 -7.20 7.61 -7.85
CA SER A 39 -7.11 6.93 -9.13
C SER A 39 -6.11 5.77 -9.02
N SER A 40 -6.63 4.55 -8.95
CA SER A 40 -5.76 3.39 -8.82
C SER A 40 -4.90 3.21 -10.08
N GLU A 41 -5.44 3.54 -11.24
CA GLU A 41 -4.69 3.37 -12.49
C GLU A 41 -3.45 4.24 -12.49
N GLN A 42 -3.58 5.49 -12.07
CA GLN A 42 -2.46 6.39 -12.06
C GLN A 42 -1.41 5.96 -11.05
N ILE A 43 -1.85 5.55 -9.87
CA ILE A 43 -0.93 5.14 -8.82
C ILE A 43 -0.18 3.88 -9.25
N ILE A 44 -0.90 2.90 -9.82
CA ILE A 44 -0.28 1.66 -10.27
C ILE A 44 0.68 1.95 -11.42
N PHE A 45 0.32 2.87 -12.30
CA PHE A 45 1.22 3.26 -13.38
C PHE A 45 2.54 3.78 -12.82
N GLU A 46 2.47 4.65 -11.81
CA GLU A 46 3.67 5.16 -11.18
C GLU A 46 4.48 4.06 -10.50
N MET A 47 3.79 3.13 -9.84
CA MET A 47 4.45 2.04 -9.14
C MET A 47 5.23 1.14 -10.09
N THR A 48 4.71 0.94 -11.29
CA THR A 48 5.30 0.00 -12.23
C THR A 48 6.25 0.64 -13.22
N ARG A 49 6.54 1.93 -13.08
CA ARG A 49 7.42 2.64 -14.02
C ARG A 49 8.89 2.32 -13.82
N GLY A 50 9.25 1.77 -12.69
CA GLY A 50 10.64 1.49 -12.39
C GLY A 50 10.80 0.13 -11.76
N ASP A 51 11.78 0.02 -10.89
CA ASP A 51 12.06 -1.25 -10.25
C ASP A 51 11.21 -1.40 -8.98
N TYR A 52 11.53 -2.46 -8.22
CA TYR A 52 10.79 -2.75 -7.00
C TYR A 52 10.95 -1.63 -5.97
N ASN A 53 12.12 -1.02 -5.90
CA ASN A 53 12.33 0.09 -4.96
C ASN A 53 11.43 1.27 -5.32
N ASN A 54 11.25 1.54 -6.60
CA ASN A 54 10.35 2.59 -7.04
C ASN A 54 8.91 2.24 -6.67
N LEU A 55 8.53 0.98 -6.83
CA LEU A 55 7.19 0.54 -6.48
C LEU A 55 6.90 0.81 -5.00
N ILE A 56 7.84 0.48 -4.13
CA ILE A 56 7.68 0.69 -2.70
C ILE A 56 7.64 2.17 -2.37
N LYS A 57 8.47 2.98 -3.01
CA LYS A 57 8.48 4.41 -2.76
C LYS A 57 7.16 5.05 -3.13
N VAL A 58 6.60 4.68 -4.27
CA VAL A 58 5.33 5.24 -4.71
C VAL A 58 4.21 4.79 -3.78
N PHE A 59 4.22 3.52 -3.39
CA PHE A 59 3.22 3.01 -2.46
C PHE A 59 3.28 3.80 -1.14
N ASP A 60 4.47 3.97 -0.59
CA ASP A 60 4.64 4.68 0.66
C ASP A 60 4.23 6.15 0.52
N LYS A 61 4.52 6.75 -0.62
CA LYS A 61 4.16 8.14 -0.86
C LYS A 61 2.65 8.35 -0.77
N HIS A 62 1.88 7.43 -1.32
CA HIS A 62 0.43 7.59 -1.37
C HIS A 62 -0.26 7.02 -0.14
N PHE A 63 0.29 5.97 0.46
CA PHE A 63 -0.40 5.24 1.52
C PHE A 63 0.39 5.14 2.81
N GLY A 64 1.55 5.79 2.89
CA GLY A 64 2.42 5.69 4.06
C GLY A 64 1.80 6.18 5.35
N ASP A 65 0.82 7.07 5.26
CA ASP A 65 0.14 7.55 6.45
C ASP A 65 -0.85 6.52 7.00
N TYR A 66 -1.19 5.52 6.21
CA TYR A 66 -2.22 4.54 6.56
C TYR A 66 -1.67 3.13 6.68
N VAL A 67 -0.54 2.86 6.03
CA VAL A 67 0.01 1.50 5.93
C VAL A 67 1.46 1.54 6.35
N ILE A 68 1.84 0.57 7.17
CA ILE A 68 3.23 0.41 7.60
C ILE A 68 3.87 -0.68 6.75
N LEU A 69 4.97 -0.35 6.09
CA LEU A 69 5.73 -1.33 5.33
C LEU A 69 6.92 -1.77 6.16
N GLU A 70 6.99 -3.06 6.44
CA GLU A 70 8.08 -3.61 7.25
C GLU A 70 9.03 -4.42 6.37
N ARG A 71 10.32 -4.26 6.61
CA ARG A 71 11.36 -5.03 5.92
C ARG A 71 12.12 -5.89 6.86
#